data_1b293928377bfc834fcf9ccc0f2e180f
#
_entry.id   1b293928377bfc834fcf9ccc0f2e180f
#
_cell.length_a   1.000
_cell.length_b   1.000
_cell.length_c   1.000
_cell.angle_alpha   90.00
_cell.angle_beta   90.00
_cell.angle_gamma   90.00
#
_symmetry.space_group_name_H-M   'P 1'
#
loop_
_entity.id
_entity.type
_entity.pdbx_description
1 polymer ?
#
loop_
_entity_poly.entity_id
_entity_poly.type
_entity_poly.pdbx_seq_one_letter_code
_entity_poly.pdbx_strand_id
1 'polypeptide(L)'
;MAPSSDAARPGELARRFRLAGTILGMSNSGAEEPIAILDDRVTVSQSLVTRSQEVVPGVVLTQVRLGSVVLSGPAGDEEIFLEKTTALAAAAVESAGPSAGSGVAPASRFGGREVFPNRWEFSRDTLLDYYSELRDEPERLLSIFDSMDPVYVSNPDGTRRIEGYVVGVEGEPDFFAAAGLADGDIVRSVNSLEMTNRRRAEAFIKNFVEGTVSTFVLEVERNGKKTKQVYQVQ
;
A
#
# COMPACT_ATOMS: atom_id res chain seq x y z
N MET A 1 -35.58 -8.98 -25.93
CA MET A 1 -34.33 -9.67 -25.63
C MET A 1 -33.94 -9.24 -24.24
N ALA A 2 -34.15 -10.07 -23.24
CA ALA A 2 -33.77 -9.79 -21.86
C ALA A 2 -32.27 -10.06 -21.71
N PRO A 3 -31.49 -9.23 -20.97
CA PRO A 3 -30.13 -9.58 -20.63
C PRO A 3 -30.14 -10.79 -19.69
N SER A 4 -29.40 -11.81 -20.08
CA SER A 4 -29.18 -13.00 -19.28
C SER A 4 -28.54 -12.58 -17.95
N SER A 5 -29.29 -12.73 -16.85
CA SER A 5 -28.75 -12.71 -15.51
C SER A 5 -27.86 -13.94 -15.34
N ASP A 6 -26.59 -13.79 -15.57
CA ASP A 6 -25.59 -14.77 -15.14
C ASP A 6 -25.60 -14.74 -13.61
N ALA A 7 -26.34 -15.68 -13.01
CA ALA A 7 -26.45 -15.77 -11.56
C ALA A 7 -25.06 -16.15 -11.02
N ALA A 8 -24.41 -15.18 -10.41
CA ALA A 8 -23.10 -15.34 -9.81
C ALA A 8 -23.13 -16.53 -8.83
N ARG A 9 -22.14 -17.41 -8.93
CA ARG A 9 -22.06 -18.63 -8.11
C ARG A 9 -21.40 -18.29 -6.77
N PRO A 10 -21.80 -18.93 -5.66
CA PRO A 10 -21.11 -18.77 -4.38
C PRO A 10 -19.59 -18.99 -4.52
N GLY A 11 -18.79 -18.12 -3.97
CA GLY A 11 -17.32 -18.14 -4.08
C GLY A 11 -16.77 -17.47 -5.34
N GLU A 12 -17.59 -16.80 -6.14
CA GLU A 12 -17.14 -16.12 -7.35
C GLU A 12 -16.39 -14.82 -7.01
N LEU A 13 -16.86 -14.08 -6.01
CA LEU A 13 -16.20 -12.86 -5.54
C LEU A 13 -14.83 -13.17 -4.93
N ALA A 14 -14.72 -14.23 -4.14
CA ALA A 14 -13.45 -14.68 -3.57
C ALA A 14 -12.44 -15.18 -4.63
N ARG A 15 -12.91 -15.66 -5.78
CA ARG A 15 -12.03 -16.01 -6.92
C ARG A 15 -11.59 -14.80 -7.70
N ARG A 16 -12.47 -13.80 -7.85
CA ARG A 16 -12.21 -12.58 -8.60
C ARG A 16 -11.38 -11.59 -7.81
N PHE A 17 -11.75 -11.38 -6.55
CA PHE A 17 -11.09 -10.39 -5.70
C PHE A 17 -10.15 -11.05 -4.70
N ARG A 18 -9.00 -10.42 -4.50
CA ARG A 18 -8.06 -10.74 -3.44
C ARG A 18 -8.02 -9.56 -2.47
N LEU A 19 -8.14 -9.83 -1.19
CA LEU A 19 -7.87 -8.82 -0.18
C LEU A 19 -6.36 -8.65 -0.03
N ALA A 20 -5.89 -7.45 -0.38
CA ALA A 20 -4.50 -7.08 -0.30
C ALA A 20 -4.14 -6.49 1.06
N GLY A 21 -5.11 -5.87 1.73
CA GLY A 21 -4.93 -5.27 3.05
C GLY A 21 -6.18 -4.56 3.53
N THR A 22 -6.21 -4.24 4.83
CA THR A 22 -7.24 -3.42 5.45
C THR A 22 -6.60 -2.31 6.24
N ILE A 23 -7.14 -1.10 6.15
CA ILE A 23 -6.73 0.07 6.92
C ILE A 23 -7.90 0.40 7.83
N LEU A 24 -7.70 0.24 9.14
CA LEU A 24 -8.69 0.55 10.16
C LEU A 24 -8.30 1.85 10.85
N GLY A 25 -9.04 2.92 10.56
CA GLY A 25 -8.87 4.21 11.24
C GLY A 25 -8.10 5.29 10.46
N MET A 26 -8.60 6.52 10.57
CA MET A 26 -8.15 7.83 10.12
C MET A 26 -8.57 8.24 8.70
N SER A 27 -9.75 8.84 8.61
CA SER A 27 -10.12 9.73 7.50
C SER A 27 -9.68 11.17 7.81
N ASN A 28 -9.37 11.93 6.77
CA ASN A 28 -9.10 13.39 6.84
C ASN A 28 -10.27 14.21 7.45
N SER A 29 -11.46 13.63 7.53
CA SER A 29 -12.68 14.24 8.06
C SER A 29 -12.95 13.95 9.54
N GLY A 30 -12.04 13.24 10.23
CA GLY A 30 -12.18 12.89 11.64
C GLY A 30 -13.15 11.73 11.93
N ALA A 31 -13.79 11.15 10.92
CA ALA A 31 -14.52 9.91 11.02
C ALA A 31 -13.59 8.75 10.63
N GLU A 32 -13.51 7.75 11.49
CA GLU A 32 -12.73 6.52 11.21
C GLU A 32 -13.48 5.66 10.19
N GLU A 33 -13.27 5.91 8.90
CA GLU A 33 -13.78 5.03 7.85
C GLU A 33 -12.75 3.97 7.49
N PRO A 34 -13.03 2.69 7.71
CA PRO A 34 -12.13 1.63 7.33
C PRO A 34 -12.05 1.48 5.80
N ILE A 35 -10.84 1.27 5.28
CA ILE A 35 -10.56 1.11 3.86
C ILE A 35 -10.09 -0.32 3.60
N ALA A 36 -10.62 -0.94 2.55
CA ALA A 36 -10.13 -2.20 2.01
C ALA A 36 -9.29 -1.95 0.75
N ILE A 37 -8.21 -2.70 0.64
CA ILE A 37 -7.36 -2.75 -0.56
C ILE A 37 -7.69 -4.06 -1.27
N LEU A 38 -8.35 -3.97 -2.41
CA LEU A 38 -8.80 -5.12 -3.20
C LEU A 38 -8.06 -5.17 -4.53
N ASP A 39 -7.52 -6.34 -4.85
CA ASP A 39 -6.98 -6.66 -6.17
C ASP A 39 -8.08 -7.37 -6.97
N ASP A 40 -8.45 -6.83 -8.13
CA ASP A 40 -9.28 -7.51 -9.12
C ASP A 40 -8.39 -8.34 -10.04
N ARG A 41 -8.49 -9.66 -9.95
CA ARG A 41 -7.68 -10.60 -10.75
C ARG A 41 -8.08 -10.64 -12.22
N VAL A 42 -9.29 -10.17 -12.56
CA VAL A 42 -9.80 -10.14 -13.94
C VAL A 42 -9.26 -8.93 -14.68
N THR A 43 -9.34 -7.74 -14.05
CA THR A 43 -8.86 -6.49 -14.66
C THR A 43 -7.39 -6.21 -14.35
N VAL A 44 -6.76 -7.04 -13.50
CA VAL A 44 -5.39 -6.85 -13.01
C VAL A 44 -5.20 -5.44 -12.44
N SER A 45 -6.18 -4.99 -11.66
CA SER A 45 -6.22 -3.65 -11.07
C SER A 45 -6.40 -3.72 -9.55
N GLN A 46 -5.88 -2.72 -8.86
CA GLN A 46 -6.04 -2.57 -7.43
C GLN A 46 -6.93 -1.38 -7.13
N SER A 47 -7.87 -1.55 -6.19
CA SER A 47 -8.80 -0.52 -5.76
C SER A 47 -8.75 -0.34 -4.24
N LEU A 48 -8.77 0.93 -3.81
CA LEU A 48 -9.03 1.29 -2.42
C LEU A 48 -10.53 1.57 -2.29
N VAL A 49 -11.19 0.81 -1.44
CA VAL A 49 -12.65 0.85 -1.32
C VAL A 49 -13.04 1.08 0.14
N THR A 50 -13.92 2.04 0.36
CA THR A 50 -14.51 2.30 1.67
C THR A 50 -15.84 1.55 1.82
N ARG A 51 -16.33 1.48 3.04
CA ARG A 51 -17.64 0.87 3.32
C ARG A 51 -18.73 1.54 2.48
N SER A 52 -19.68 0.74 2.00
CA SER A 52 -20.79 1.15 1.12
C SER A 52 -20.41 1.61 -0.28
N GLN A 53 -19.14 1.54 -0.64
CA GLN A 53 -18.67 1.85 -1.99
C GLN A 53 -18.81 0.62 -2.90
N GLU A 54 -19.21 0.87 -4.15
CA GLU A 54 -19.26 -0.14 -5.19
C GLU A 54 -17.84 -0.46 -5.69
N VAL A 55 -17.47 -1.75 -5.65
CA VAL A 55 -16.16 -2.24 -6.12
C VAL A 55 -16.17 -2.43 -7.62
N VAL A 56 -17.22 -3.07 -8.12
CA VAL A 56 -17.56 -3.22 -9.54
C VAL A 56 -19.09 -3.21 -9.65
N PRO A 57 -19.68 -2.98 -10.84
CA PRO A 57 -21.13 -2.94 -10.99
C PRO A 57 -21.86 -4.12 -10.33
N GLY A 58 -22.70 -3.81 -9.33
CA GLY A 58 -23.47 -4.79 -8.57
C GLY A 58 -22.74 -5.46 -7.41
N VAL A 59 -21.51 -5.06 -7.08
CA VAL A 59 -20.75 -5.59 -5.93
C VAL A 59 -20.36 -4.45 -5.00
N VAL A 60 -20.83 -4.47 -3.76
CA VAL A 60 -20.63 -3.43 -2.76
C VAL A 60 -19.82 -3.95 -1.57
N LEU A 61 -18.89 -3.17 -1.08
CA LEU A 61 -18.17 -3.45 0.17
C LEU A 61 -19.07 -3.09 1.37
N THR A 62 -19.49 -4.08 2.13
CA THR A 62 -20.43 -3.89 3.26
C THR A 62 -19.72 -3.81 4.60
N GLN A 63 -18.64 -4.57 4.79
CA GLN A 63 -17.87 -4.57 6.04
C GLN A 63 -16.37 -4.66 5.76
N VAL A 64 -15.60 -3.93 6.57
CA VAL A 64 -14.14 -4.06 6.64
C VAL A 64 -13.77 -4.45 8.07
N ARG A 65 -13.02 -5.53 8.22
CA ARG A 65 -12.52 -6.05 9.50
C ARG A 65 -11.00 -6.16 9.44
N LEU A 66 -10.38 -6.36 10.56
CA LEU A 66 -8.94 -6.65 10.58
C LEU A 66 -8.67 -7.99 9.89
N GLY A 67 -8.10 -7.93 8.68
CA GLY A 67 -7.75 -9.13 7.90
C GLY A 67 -8.89 -9.78 7.12
N SER A 68 -10.10 -9.21 7.07
CA SER A 68 -11.17 -9.66 6.17
C SER A 68 -12.10 -8.54 5.74
N VAL A 69 -12.81 -8.76 4.64
CA VAL A 69 -13.84 -7.87 4.12
C VAL A 69 -15.06 -8.68 3.69
N VAL A 70 -16.23 -8.05 3.75
CA VAL A 70 -17.46 -8.64 3.24
C VAL A 70 -17.90 -7.86 2.00
N LEU A 71 -17.98 -8.56 0.87
CA LEU A 71 -18.53 -8.04 -0.38
C LEU A 71 -19.93 -8.59 -0.58
N SER A 72 -20.89 -7.71 -0.85
CA SER A 72 -22.26 -8.06 -1.21
C SER A 72 -22.42 -7.99 -2.71
N GLY A 73 -22.80 -9.10 -3.32
CA GLY A 73 -23.01 -9.22 -4.77
C GLY A 73 -24.33 -9.91 -5.10
N PRO A 74 -24.61 -10.16 -6.39
CA PRO A 74 -25.86 -10.78 -6.83
C PRO A 74 -26.14 -12.20 -6.27
N ALA A 75 -25.06 -12.91 -5.88
CA ALA A 75 -25.14 -14.25 -5.27
C ALA A 75 -25.25 -14.23 -3.74
N GLY A 76 -25.21 -13.05 -3.12
CA GLY A 76 -25.19 -12.86 -1.67
C GLY A 76 -23.89 -12.26 -1.16
N ASP A 77 -23.71 -12.33 0.14
CA ASP A 77 -22.55 -11.81 0.83
C ASP A 77 -21.42 -12.84 0.85
N GLU A 78 -20.23 -12.44 0.49
CA GLU A 78 -19.02 -13.27 0.57
C GLU A 78 -17.95 -12.59 1.42
N GLU A 79 -17.40 -13.31 2.38
CA GLU A 79 -16.26 -12.85 3.18
C GLU A 79 -14.95 -13.26 2.53
N ILE A 80 -14.11 -12.27 2.24
CA ILE A 80 -12.77 -12.46 1.66
C ILE A 80 -11.73 -12.18 2.71
N PHE A 81 -10.89 -13.16 2.95
CA PHE A 81 -9.82 -13.07 3.93
C PHE A 81 -8.51 -12.59 3.31
N LEU A 82 -7.70 -11.91 4.13
CA LEU A 82 -6.33 -11.57 3.78
C LEU A 82 -5.53 -12.88 3.58
N GLU A 83 -5.13 -13.14 2.35
CA GLU A 83 -4.27 -14.30 2.05
C GLU A 83 -2.87 -14.04 2.66
N LYS A 84 -2.51 -14.81 3.67
CA LYS A 84 -1.11 -14.89 4.11
C LYS A 84 -0.31 -15.51 2.98
N THR A 85 0.63 -14.77 2.41
CA THR A 85 1.46 -15.16 1.25
C THR A 85 2.45 -16.30 1.57
N THR A 86 2.04 -17.32 2.34
CA THR A 86 2.91 -18.46 2.68
C THR A 86 2.83 -19.59 1.64
N ALA A 87 1.88 -19.55 0.69
CA ALA A 87 1.61 -20.71 -0.17
C ALA A 87 2.18 -20.61 -1.60
N LEU A 88 2.66 -19.45 -2.06
CA LEU A 88 3.14 -19.30 -3.44
C LEU A 88 4.65 -19.54 -3.60
N ALA A 89 5.41 -19.62 -2.52
CA ALA A 89 6.83 -19.95 -2.58
C ALA A 89 7.10 -21.46 -2.76
N ALA A 90 6.15 -22.33 -2.43
CA ALA A 90 6.32 -23.79 -2.51
C ALA A 90 5.92 -24.42 -3.84
N ALA A 91 5.06 -23.76 -4.63
CA ALA A 91 4.57 -24.30 -5.91
C ALA A 91 5.38 -23.87 -7.15
N ALA A 92 6.29 -22.91 -7.00
CA ALA A 92 7.09 -22.37 -8.11
C ALA A 92 8.42 -23.12 -8.33
N VAL A 93 8.74 -24.14 -7.56
CA VAL A 93 10.06 -24.81 -7.62
C VAL A 93 10.07 -26.04 -8.52
N GLU A 94 8.92 -26.53 -9.01
CA GLU A 94 8.85 -27.80 -9.75
C GLU A 94 8.61 -27.71 -11.27
N SER A 95 8.53 -26.55 -11.90
CA SER A 95 8.41 -26.49 -13.34
C SER A 95 8.93 -25.19 -13.97
N ALA A 96 10.23 -24.99 -13.97
CA ALA A 96 10.85 -24.05 -14.90
C ALA A 96 12.22 -24.55 -15.33
N GLY A 97 12.28 -25.04 -16.57
CA GLY A 97 13.50 -25.11 -17.34
C GLY A 97 14.07 -23.69 -17.56
N PRO A 98 15.33 -23.56 -18.02
CA PRO A 98 16.07 -22.30 -17.98
C PRO A 98 15.49 -21.30 -18.99
N SER A 99 14.72 -20.34 -18.52
CA SER A 99 14.39 -19.13 -19.27
C SER A 99 15.07 -17.93 -18.61
N ALA A 100 15.91 -17.29 -19.38
CA ALA A 100 16.71 -16.15 -19.01
C ALA A 100 15.84 -14.93 -18.60
N GLY A 101 16.20 -14.28 -17.48
CA GLY A 101 15.98 -12.87 -17.27
C GLY A 101 14.76 -12.47 -16.44
N SER A 102 14.65 -12.93 -15.20
CA SER A 102 13.98 -12.15 -14.15
C SER A 102 14.89 -12.21 -12.92
N GLY A 103 15.72 -11.19 -12.78
CA GLY A 103 16.56 -11.02 -11.61
C GLY A 103 15.65 -10.88 -10.39
N VAL A 104 15.55 -11.93 -9.61
CA VAL A 104 15.14 -11.83 -8.20
C VAL A 104 16.24 -10.99 -7.58
N ALA A 105 15.93 -9.71 -7.34
CA ALA A 105 16.83 -8.85 -6.59
C ALA A 105 17.16 -9.54 -5.27
N PRO A 106 18.44 -9.60 -4.86
CA PRO A 106 18.80 -10.18 -3.57
C PRO A 106 17.96 -9.51 -2.50
N ALA A 107 17.43 -10.31 -1.56
CA ALA A 107 16.65 -9.79 -0.44
C ALA A 107 17.45 -8.65 0.19
N SER A 108 16.91 -7.44 0.18
CA SER A 108 17.60 -6.29 0.74
C SER A 108 17.79 -6.53 2.24
N ARG A 109 18.84 -5.90 2.84
CA ARG A 109 19.06 -5.96 4.30
C ARG A 109 17.84 -5.52 5.12
N PHE A 110 16.90 -4.85 4.49
CA PHE A 110 15.63 -4.38 5.09
C PHE A 110 14.49 -5.39 4.97
N GLY A 111 14.73 -6.61 4.44
CA GLY A 111 13.72 -7.64 4.27
C GLY A 111 12.63 -7.29 3.25
N GLY A 112 12.86 -6.25 2.43
CA GLY A 112 11.93 -5.80 1.39
C GLY A 112 12.10 -6.58 0.09
N ARG A 113 10.98 -6.95 -0.53
CA ARG A 113 10.95 -7.52 -1.88
C ARG A 113 9.74 -7.01 -2.65
N GLU A 114 9.90 -6.72 -3.92
CA GLU A 114 8.78 -6.46 -4.81
C GLU A 114 8.14 -7.79 -5.21
N VAL A 115 6.86 -7.98 -4.86
CA VAL A 115 6.10 -9.20 -5.15
C VAL A 115 5.26 -9.08 -6.40
N PHE A 116 4.84 -7.86 -6.75
CA PHE A 116 4.16 -7.47 -7.98
C PHE A 116 4.54 -6.03 -8.32
N PRO A 117 4.33 -5.56 -9.56
CA PRO A 117 4.55 -4.17 -9.91
C PRO A 117 3.87 -3.21 -8.91
N ASN A 118 4.65 -2.32 -8.33
CA ASN A 118 4.23 -1.36 -7.31
C ASN A 118 3.72 -1.97 -5.99
N ARG A 119 4.13 -3.18 -5.68
CA ARG A 119 3.75 -3.86 -4.44
C ARG A 119 4.94 -4.54 -3.80
N TRP A 120 5.20 -4.20 -2.55
CA TRP A 120 6.32 -4.70 -1.75
C TRP A 120 5.82 -5.42 -0.49
N GLU A 121 6.58 -6.41 -0.09
CA GLU A 121 6.46 -7.05 1.22
C GLU A 121 7.73 -6.79 2.02
N PHE A 122 7.56 -6.46 3.30
CA PHE A 122 8.64 -6.25 4.25
C PHE A 122 8.46 -7.12 5.49
N SER A 123 9.57 -7.58 6.06
CA SER A 123 9.58 -8.19 7.39
C SER A 123 9.44 -7.07 8.43
N ARG A 124 8.45 -7.23 9.34
CA ARG A 124 8.24 -6.29 10.44
C ARG A 124 9.43 -6.23 11.36
N ASP A 125 9.96 -7.40 11.75
CA ASP A 125 11.08 -7.48 12.67
C ASP A 125 12.30 -6.76 12.10
N THR A 126 12.61 -6.99 10.80
CA THR A 126 13.73 -6.34 10.13
C THR A 126 13.56 -4.81 10.06
N LEU A 127 12.33 -4.33 9.82
CA LEU A 127 12.07 -2.88 9.82
C LEU A 127 12.13 -2.27 11.22
N LEU A 128 11.73 -3.00 12.27
CA LEU A 128 11.86 -2.55 13.65
C LEU A 128 13.32 -2.50 14.10
N ASP A 129 14.14 -3.48 13.69
CA ASP A 129 15.58 -3.48 13.94
C ASP A 129 16.23 -2.26 13.26
N TYR A 130 15.90 -2.02 11.99
CA TYR A 130 16.37 -0.83 11.27
C TYR A 130 15.90 0.48 11.91
N TYR A 131 14.65 0.57 12.35
CA TYR A 131 14.16 1.74 13.08
C TYR A 131 14.92 1.94 14.41
N SER A 132 15.29 0.86 15.09
CA SER A 132 16.09 0.94 16.31
C SER A 132 17.50 1.45 16.03
N GLU A 133 18.13 1.01 14.93
CA GLU A 133 19.42 1.56 14.47
C GLU A 133 19.31 3.08 14.23
N LEU A 134 18.28 3.53 13.51
CA LEU A 134 18.08 4.96 13.24
C LEU A 134 17.84 5.78 14.52
N ARG A 135 17.16 5.20 15.50
CA ARG A 135 16.93 5.86 16.79
C ARG A 135 18.20 5.99 17.61
N ASP A 136 19.10 5.01 17.51
CA ASP A 136 20.40 5.04 18.19
C ASP A 136 21.41 5.96 17.47
N GLU A 137 21.16 6.27 16.19
CA GLU A 137 21.92 7.21 15.36
C GLU A 137 21.03 8.39 14.89
N PRO A 138 20.66 9.32 15.79
CA PRO A 138 19.68 10.37 15.49
C PRO A 138 20.09 11.31 14.34
N GLU A 139 21.37 11.42 14.05
CA GLU A 139 21.87 12.21 12.92
C GLU A 139 21.43 11.62 11.58
N ARG A 140 21.39 10.29 11.45
CA ARG A 140 20.87 9.61 10.25
C ARG A 140 19.37 9.85 10.06
N LEU A 141 18.62 9.75 11.16
CA LEU A 141 17.17 10.02 11.12
C LEU A 141 16.89 11.49 10.73
N LEU A 142 17.65 12.43 11.27
CA LEU A 142 17.56 13.85 10.90
C LEU A 142 17.90 14.05 9.42
N SER A 143 18.95 13.39 8.91
CA SER A 143 19.34 13.46 7.50
C SER A 143 18.22 13.01 6.57
N ILE A 144 17.50 11.94 6.90
CA ILE A 144 16.33 11.49 6.14
C ILE A 144 15.26 12.59 6.09
N PHE A 145 14.93 13.20 7.23
CA PHE A 145 13.93 14.27 7.28
C PHE A 145 14.39 15.55 6.59
N ASP A 146 15.66 15.87 6.66
CA ASP A 146 16.24 17.07 6.05
C ASP A 146 16.40 16.94 4.53
N SER A 147 16.48 15.70 4.02
CA SER A 147 16.49 15.42 2.58
C SER A 147 15.10 15.47 1.92
N MET A 148 14.05 15.64 2.71
CA MET A 148 12.68 15.75 2.19
C MET A 148 12.27 17.20 1.99
N ASP A 149 12.18 17.65 0.74
CA ASP A 149 11.76 19.00 0.39
C ASP A 149 10.25 19.13 0.18
N PRO A 150 9.57 20.11 0.81
CA PRO A 150 8.14 20.30 0.63
C PRO A 150 7.80 20.86 -0.75
N VAL A 151 6.80 20.26 -1.40
CA VAL A 151 6.23 20.74 -2.65
C VAL A 151 5.09 21.70 -2.34
N TYR A 152 5.24 22.97 -2.76
CA TYR A 152 4.25 24.00 -2.53
C TYR A 152 3.36 24.21 -3.75
N VAL A 153 2.06 24.34 -3.50
CA VAL A 153 1.05 24.75 -4.49
C VAL A 153 0.40 26.03 -4.02
N SER A 154 0.19 26.97 -4.95
CA SER A 154 -0.51 28.21 -4.67
C SER A 154 -2.01 28.01 -4.81
N ASN A 155 -2.76 28.41 -3.80
CA ASN A 155 -4.21 28.46 -3.85
C ASN A 155 -4.67 29.69 -4.64
N PRO A 156 -5.93 29.73 -5.12
CA PRO A 156 -6.49 30.88 -5.82
C PRO A 156 -6.51 32.19 -4.98
N ASP A 157 -6.49 32.07 -3.66
CA ASP A 157 -6.43 33.19 -2.71
C ASP A 157 -5.01 33.74 -2.47
N GLY A 158 -3.99 33.19 -3.16
CA GLY A 158 -2.59 33.56 -3.03
C GLY A 158 -1.87 32.90 -1.86
N THR A 159 -2.52 32.08 -1.04
CA THR A 159 -1.87 31.28 0.01
C THR A 159 -1.13 30.08 -0.60
N ARG A 160 -0.10 29.58 0.09
CA ARG A 160 0.62 28.38 -0.31
C ARG A 160 0.27 27.24 0.64
N ARG A 161 0.04 26.05 0.08
CA ARG A 161 -0.10 24.81 0.84
C ARG A 161 0.97 23.80 0.42
N ILE A 162 1.35 22.93 1.34
CA ILE A 162 2.20 21.78 1.02
C ILE A 162 1.29 20.68 0.43
N GLU A 163 1.69 20.13 -0.72
CA GLU A 163 0.93 19.09 -1.42
C GLU A 163 1.71 17.77 -1.52
N GLY A 164 2.81 17.64 -0.81
CA GLY A 164 3.67 16.48 -0.76
C GLY A 164 5.10 16.83 -0.43
N TYR A 165 5.94 15.81 -0.41
CA TYR A 165 7.38 15.94 -0.15
C TYR A 165 8.17 15.22 -1.23
N VAL A 166 9.19 15.86 -1.73
CA VAL A 166 10.20 15.22 -2.59
C VAL A 166 11.03 14.31 -1.73
N VAL A 167 11.23 13.08 -2.17
CA VAL A 167 12.12 12.11 -1.53
C VAL A 167 13.56 12.42 -1.93
N GLY A 168 14.39 12.73 -0.95
CA GLY A 168 15.84 12.75 -1.10
C GLY A 168 16.42 11.46 -0.54
N VAL A 169 17.19 10.75 -1.34
CA VAL A 169 17.74 9.44 -0.95
C VAL A 169 19.13 9.53 -0.28
N GLU A 170 19.70 10.71 -0.15
CA GLU A 170 21.10 10.91 0.26
C GLU A 170 21.45 10.27 1.61
N GLY A 171 20.53 10.25 2.56
CA GLY A 171 20.79 9.67 3.90
C GLY A 171 20.76 8.14 3.94
N GLU A 172 19.87 7.51 3.17
CA GLU A 172 19.61 6.06 3.21
C GLU A 172 19.24 5.51 1.82
N PRO A 173 20.14 5.60 0.82
CA PRO A 173 19.83 5.23 -0.57
C PRO A 173 19.42 3.77 -0.70
N ASP A 174 20.00 2.86 0.07
CA ASP A 174 19.70 1.44 0.03
C ASP A 174 18.28 1.14 0.54
N PHE A 175 17.82 1.89 1.56
CA PHE A 175 16.45 1.73 2.07
C PHE A 175 15.42 2.21 1.04
N PHE A 176 15.61 3.39 0.48
CA PHE A 176 14.71 3.93 -0.53
C PHE A 176 14.67 3.06 -1.79
N ALA A 177 15.82 2.55 -2.23
CA ALA A 177 15.89 1.60 -3.35
C ALA A 177 15.14 0.31 -3.05
N ALA A 178 15.28 -0.26 -1.83
CA ALA A 178 14.56 -1.44 -1.39
C ALA A 178 13.03 -1.21 -1.32
N ALA A 179 12.61 0.03 -1.07
CA ALA A 179 11.23 0.45 -1.09
C ALA A 179 10.72 0.84 -2.50
N GLY A 180 11.56 0.74 -3.54
CA GLY A 180 11.17 1.13 -4.91
C GLY A 180 11.00 2.64 -5.10
N LEU A 181 11.48 3.43 -4.15
CA LEU A 181 11.50 4.88 -4.22
C LEU A 181 12.83 5.36 -4.84
N ALA A 182 12.76 6.39 -5.63
CA ALA A 182 13.90 7.01 -6.28
C ALA A 182 14.04 8.47 -5.85
N ASP A 183 15.24 8.99 -6.01
CA ASP A 183 15.50 10.41 -5.81
C ASP A 183 14.60 11.26 -6.70
N GLY A 184 14.01 12.31 -6.14
CA GLY A 184 13.06 13.18 -6.83
C GLY A 184 11.62 12.66 -6.93
N ASP A 185 11.31 11.49 -6.39
CA ASP A 185 9.91 11.06 -6.24
C ASP A 185 9.17 12.01 -5.30
N ILE A 186 7.91 12.29 -5.59
CA ILE A 186 7.07 13.12 -4.71
C ILE A 186 6.04 12.23 -4.03
N VAL A 187 6.14 12.10 -2.70
CA VAL A 187 5.11 11.43 -1.90
C VAL A 187 3.98 12.41 -1.62
N ARG A 188 2.81 12.16 -2.24
CA ARG A 188 1.61 13.01 -2.13
C ARG A 188 0.75 12.62 -0.94
N SER A 189 0.53 11.33 -0.75
CA SER A 189 -0.27 10.81 0.35
C SER A 189 0.24 9.46 0.83
N VAL A 190 -0.07 9.15 2.09
CA VAL A 190 0.11 7.84 2.70
C VAL A 190 -1.22 7.42 3.30
N ASN A 191 -1.73 6.24 2.93
CA ASN A 191 -3.04 5.73 3.35
C ASN A 191 -4.17 6.76 3.14
N SER A 192 -4.18 7.41 1.96
CA SER A 192 -5.11 8.47 1.58
C SER A 192 -5.00 9.76 2.42
N LEU A 193 -4.08 9.84 3.37
CA LEU A 193 -3.81 11.04 4.13
C LEU A 193 -2.74 11.87 3.40
N GLU A 194 -3.11 13.08 2.96
CA GLU A 194 -2.20 14.00 2.27
C GLU A 194 -1.00 14.35 3.16
N MET A 195 0.20 14.31 2.59
CA MET A 195 1.43 14.66 3.28
C MET A 195 1.65 16.17 3.26
N THR A 196 0.96 16.87 4.18
CA THR A 196 0.99 18.34 4.26
C THR A 196 1.90 18.88 5.39
N ASN A 197 2.42 18.00 6.23
CA ASN A 197 3.40 18.37 7.28
C ASN A 197 4.16 17.14 7.80
N ARG A 198 5.33 17.36 8.41
CA ARG A 198 6.18 16.31 8.99
C ARG A 198 5.50 15.49 10.08
N ARG A 199 4.60 16.08 10.88
CA ARG A 199 3.90 15.38 11.97
C ARG A 199 3.06 14.21 11.47
N ARG A 200 2.57 14.29 10.23
CA ARG A 200 1.85 13.16 9.61
C ARG A 200 2.77 11.98 9.36
N ALA A 201 4.00 12.21 8.86
CA ALA A 201 4.99 11.15 8.70
C ALA A 201 5.37 10.51 10.05
N GLU A 202 5.58 11.32 11.08
CA GLU A 202 5.86 10.84 12.45
C GLU A 202 4.70 9.98 13.00
N ALA A 203 3.44 10.36 12.73
CA ALA A 203 2.28 9.58 13.14
C ALA A 203 2.24 8.21 12.45
N PHE A 204 2.63 8.11 11.17
CA PHE A 204 2.74 6.82 10.47
C PHE A 204 3.83 5.94 11.05
N ILE A 205 5.00 6.50 11.37
CA ILE A 205 6.09 5.77 12.03
C ILE A 205 5.62 5.25 13.39
N LYS A 206 4.94 6.08 14.17
CA LYS A 206 4.37 5.68 15.46
C LYS A 206 3.39 4.51 15.30
N ASN A 207 2.42 4.62 14.39
CA ASN A 207 1.43 3.58 14.13
C ASN A 207 2.09 2.27 13.66
N PHE A 208 3.16 2.36 12.88
CA PHE A 208 3.96 1.21 12.48
C PHE A 208 4.62 0.55 13.70
N VAL A 209 5.30 1.32 14.55
CA VAL A 209 6.01 0.81 15.73
C VAL A 209 5.02 0.17 16.72
N GLU A 210 3.85 0.79 16.94
CA GLU A 210 2.78 0.28 17.79
C GLU A 210 2.04 -0.95 17.21
N GLY A 211 2.29 -1.30 15.94
CA GLY A 211 1.66 -2.44 15.29
C GLY A 211 0.20 -2.24 14.90
N THR A 212 -0.27 -1.01 14.92
CA THR A 212 -1.66 -0.67 14.55
C THR A 212 -1.88 -0.64 13.04
N VAL A 213 -0.81 -0.49 12.26
CA VAL A 213 -0.83 -0.49 10.79
C VAL A 213 0.19 -1.48 10.26
N SER A 214 -0.26 -2.35 9.35
CA SER A 214 0.58 -3.35 8.65
C SER A 214 0.60 -3.14 7.13
N THR A 215 -0.18 -2.18 6.61
CA THR A 215 -0.23 -1.89 5.19
C THR A 215 -0.14 -0.39 4.97
N PHE A 216 0.78 0.01 4.09
CA PHE A 216 0.96 1.40 3.69
C PHE A 216 0.72 1.52 2.19
N VAL A 217 -0.10 2.49 1.80
CA VAL A 217 -0.35 2.84 0.41
C VAL A 217 0.15 4.25 0.19
N LEU A 218 1.22 4.37 -0.57
CA LEU A 218 1.80 5.65 -0.94
C LEU A 218 1.31 6.06 -2.32
N GLU A 219 0.81 7.28 -2.44
CA GLU A 219 0.65 7.92 -3.75
C GLU A 219 1.94 8.66 -4.06
N VAL A 220 2.67 8.12 -5.05
CA VAL A 220 3.98 8.63 -5.47
C VAL A 220 3.84 9.22 -6.87
N GLU A 221 4.36 10.42 -7.06
CA GLU A 221 4.48 11.03 -8.37
C GLU A 221 5.93 11.00 -8.83
N ARG A 222 6.16 10.36 -9.98
CA ARG A 222 7.48 10.26 -10.65
C ARG A 222 7.34 10.79 -12.08
N ASN A 223 8.12 11.79 -12.44
CA ASN A 223 8.08 12.42 -13.77
C ASN A 223 6.65 12.90 -14.16
N GLY A 224 5.90 13.45 -13.23
CA GLY A 224 4.53 13.91 -13.44
C GLY A 224 3.46 12.81 -13.51
N LYS A 225 3.86 11.53 -13.40
CA LYS A 225 2.93 10.41 -13.37
C LYS A 225 2.69 9.93 -11.95
N LYS A 226 1.44 9.96 -11.51
CA LYS A 226 1.02 9.45 -10.21
C LYS A 226 0.83 7.94 -10.25
N THR A 227 1.37 7.25 -9.26
CA THR A 227 1.28 5.79 -9.10
C THR A 227 1.05 5.47 -7.63
N LYS A 228 0.24 4.48 -7.34
CA LYS A 228 0.07 3.96 -5.99
C LYS A 228 1.03 2.80 -5.77
N GLN A 229 1.79 2.89 -4.71
CA GLN A 229 2.69 1.85 -4.24
C GLN A 229 2.14 1.27 -2.94
N VAL A 230 2.12 -0.05 -2.83
CA VAL A 230 1.55 -0.77 -1.68
C VAL A 230 2.65 -1.54 -0.97
N TYR A 231 2.76 -1.32 0.32
CA TYR A 231 3.71 -1.96 1.21
C TYR A 231 2.97 -2.77 2.26
N GLN A 232 3.20 -4.08 2.27
CA GLN A 232 2.72 -4.98 3.31
C GLN A 232 3.86 -5.30 4.26
N VAL A 233 3.59 -5.17 5.55
CA VAL A 233 4.53 -5.49 6.62
C VAL A 233 3.99 -6.67 7.39
N GLN A 234 4.76 -7.77 7.43
CA GLN A 234 4.38 -9.04 8.04
C GLN A 234 5.34 -9.41 9.17
#